data_e3f228345424ebb0e15c81950225c0ac
#
_entry.id   e3f228345424ebb0e15c81950225c0ac
#
_cell.length_a   1.000
_cell.length_b   1.000
_cell.length_c   1.000
_cell.angle_alpha   90.00
_cell.angle_beta   90.00
_cell.angle_gamma   90.00
#
_symmetry.space_group_name_H-M   'P 1'
#
loop_
_entity.id
_entity.type
_entity.pdbx_description
1 polymer ?
#
loop_
_entity_poly.entity_id
_entity_poly.type
_entity_poly.pdbx_seq_one_letter_code
_entity_poly.pdbx_strand_id
1 'polypeptide(L)'
;TDVIEGKRLLEKKYQKKIAEGTLHAQRQGLLLHGLSEQQIEQIIKTRKLLQGMTVVAPPFAKDEQHQEFEHGYHVQKISVSRGQHVSAGATLAVLADHCELYLEGNAFEQDAERLTQAAKEGWDMKAVPAAGNPSNGQAQQLKVLYLADRVEPNSRAFHFYMSLPNKIARDTTSDDHRFIGWKYRPGQRMQVLIPIERWEDQVVLPVDGVVQEGAETYVFKQIGNQFHRVAVHVQYRDKDWVVIEDDGLLVGRMVAVAGAYQMQLALKNKAGGGIDPHAGHTH
;
A
#
# COMPACT_ATOMS: atom_id res chain seq x y z
N THR A 1 -40.17 -72.66 -10.08
CA THR A 1 -38.85 -72.16 -10.57
C THR A 1 -38.74 -70.62 -10.41
N ASP A 2 -39.77 -69.87 -10.74
CA ASP A 2 -39.79 -68.41 -10.74
C ASP A 2 -39.58 -67.77 -9.34
N VAL A 3 -40.09 -68.36 -8.26
CA VAL A 3 -39.97 -67.82 -6.90
C VAL A 3 -38.52 -67.90 -6.41
N ILE A 4 -37.79 -68.94 -6.79
CA ILE A 4 -36.36 -69.12 -6.39
C ILE A 4 -35.47 -68.14 -7.16
N GLU A 5 -35.76 -67.87 -8.43
CA GLU A 5 -35.06 -66.87 -9.24
C GLU A 5 -35.32 -65.46 -8.71
N GLY A 6 -36.58 -65.14 -8.35
CA GLY A 6 -36.92 -63.85 -7.73
C GLY A 6 -36.18 -63.58 -6.42
N LYS A 7 -36.09 -64.62 -5.56
CA LYS A 7 -35.33 -64.50 -4.28
C LYS A 7 -33.82 -64.28 -4.51
N ARG A 8 -33.24 -65.02 -5.48
CA ARG A 8 -31.82 -64.82 -5.85
C ARG A 8 -31.55 -63.45 -6.42
N LEU A 9 -32.43 -62.91 -7.25
CA LEU A 9 -32.30 -61.60 -7.80
C LEU A 9 -32.36 -60.50 -6.71
N LEU A 10 -33.29 -60.65 -5.76
CA LEU A 10 -33.43 -59.72 -4.64
C LEU A 10 -32.16 -59.74 -3.74
N GLU A 11 -31.63 -60.90 -3.46
CA GLU A 11 -30.41 -61.10 -2.67
C GLU A 11 -29.22 -60.44 -3.38
N LYS A 12 -29.05 -60.63 -4.68
CA LYS A 12 -28.03 -59.97 -5.49
C LYS A 12 -28.17 -58.45 -5.52
N LYS A 13 -29.40 -57.94 -5.62
CA LYS A 13 -29.67 -56.48 -5.53
C LYS A 13 -29.29 -55.95 -4.15
N TYR A 14 -29.57 -56.66 -3.06
CA TYR A 14 -29.22 -56.25 -1.71
C TYR A 14 -27.71 -56.27 -1.49
N GLN A 15 -27.01 -57.33 -1.95
CA GLN A 15 -25.54 -57.40 -1.90
C GLN A 15 -24.88 -56.27 -2.69
N LYS A 16 -25.41 -55.92 -3.88
CA LYS A 16 -24.94 -54.81 -4.68
C LYS A 16 -25.09 -53.50 -3.92
N LYS A 17 -26.25 -53.25 -3.29
CA LYS A 17 -26.50 -52.01 -2.52
C LYS A 17 -25.58 -51.88 -1.32
N ILE A 18 -25.28 -52.98 -0.61
CA ILE A 18 -24.32 -52.99 0.47
C ILE A 18 -22.90 -52.64 -0.05
N ALA A 19 -22.47 -53.25 -1.13
CA ALA A 19 -21.16 -53.00 -1.72
C ALA A 19 -21.01 -51.55 -2.20
N GLU A 20 -22.05 -50.99 -2.82
CA GLU A 20 -22.08 -49.58 -3.23
C GLU A 20 -21.98 -48.64 -2.02
N GLY A 21 -22.72 -48.93 -0.94
CA GLY A 21 -22.63 -48.15 0.32
C GLY A 21 -21.23 -48.23 0.96
N THR A 22 -20.64 -49.42 0.96
CA THR A 22 -19.28 -49.60 1.47
C THR A 22 -18.22 -48.83 0.65
N LEU A 23 -18.33 -48.93 -0.67
CA LEU A 23 -17.45 -48.20 -1.59
C LEU A 23 -17.57 -46.68 -1.38
N HIS A 24 -18.81 -46.19 -1.25
CA HIS A 24 -19.06 -44.77 -1.00
C HIS A 24 -18.42 -44.30 0.34
N ALA A 25 -18.59 -45.09 1.40
CA ALA A 25 -17.97 -44.78 2.71
C ALA A 25 -16.43 -44.80 2.64
N GLN A 26 -15.84 -45.76 1.95
CA GLN A 26 -14.38 -45.82 1.76
C GLN A 26 -13.88 -44.63 0.92
N ARG A 27 -14.62 -44.22 -0.16
CA ARG A 27 -14.29 -43.06 -0.93
C ARG A 27 -14.29 -41.79 -0.08
N GLN A 28 -15.30 -41.59 0.75
CA GLN A 28 -15.36 -40.47 1.69
C GLN A 28 -14.21 -40.51 2.69
N GLY A 29 -13.85 -41.68 3.21
CA GLY A 29 -12.68 -41.83 4.08
C GLY A 29 -11.38 -41.36 3.40
N LEU A 30 -11.15 -41.75 2.14
CA LEU A 30 -9.97 -41.36 1.41
C LEU A 30 -9.92 -39.84 1.14
N LEU A 31 -11.06 -39.19 0.86
CA LEU A 31 -11.18 -37.73 0.74
C LEU A 31 -10.81 -37.03 2.05
N LEU A 32 -11.30 -37.53 3.18
CA LEU A 32 -10.95 -37.01 4.50
C LEU A 32 -9.46 -37.17 4.84
N HIS A 33 -8.80 -38.18 4.29
CA HIS A 33 -7.36 -38.37 4.40
C HIS A 33 -6.55 -37.52 3.40
N GLY A 34 -7.19 -36.63 2.64
CA GLY A 34 -6.53 -35.65 1.80
C GLY A 34 -6.23 -36.10 0.37
N LEU A 35 -6.78 -37.23 -0.10
CA LEU A 35 -6.68 -37.60 -1.50
C LEU A 35 -7.68 -36.79 -2.34
N SER A 36 -7.29 -36.39 -3.53
CA SER A 36 -8.19 -35.74 -4.47
C SER A 36 -9.11 -36.80 -5.15
N GLU A 37 -10.25 -36.36 -5.66
CA GLU A 37 -11.15 -37.24 -6.42
C GLU A 37 -10.47 -37.93 -7.59
N GLN A 38 -9.59 -37.21 -8.32
CA GLN A 38 -8.81 -37.75 -9.42
C GLN A 38 -7.88 -38.88 -8.97
N GLN A 39 -7.25 -38.74 -7.81
CA GLN A 39 -6.38 -39.76 -7.24
C GLN A 39 -7.18 -41.00 -6.84
N ILE A 40 -8.37 -40.82 -6.25
CA ILE A 40 -9.26 -41.91 -5.90
C ILE A 40 -9.76 -42.64 -7.14
N GLU A 41 -10.16 -41.91 -8.18
CA GLU A 41 -10.54 -42.54 -9.44
C GLU A 41 -9.40 -43.33 -10.11
N GLN A 42 -8.17 -42.81 -10.01
CA GLN A 42 -7.00 -43.51 -10.48
C GLN A 42 -6.80 -44.84 -9.73
N ILE A 43 -6.94 -44.85 -8.38
CA ILE A 43 -6.87 -46.07 -7.55
C ILE A 43 -7.95 -47.08 -7.99
N ILE A 44 -9.19 -46.62 -8.14
CA ILE A 44 -10.32 -47.47 -8.57
C ILE A 44 -10.06 -48.06 -9.94
N LYS A 45 -9.59 -47.26 -10.88
CA LYS A 45 -9.32 -47.65 -12.27
C LYS A 45 -8.14 -48.63 -12.39
N THR A 46 -7.03 -48.31 -11.70
CA THR A 46 -5.79 -49.10 -11.81
C THR A 46 -5.75 -50.26 -10.81
N ARG A 47 -6.62 -50.29 -9.81
CA ARG A 47 -6.62 -51.21 -8.67
C ARG A 47 -5.26 -51.31 -7.97
N LYS A 48 -4.47 -50.23 -8.01
CA LYS A 48 -3.16 -50.11 -7.34
C LYS A 48 -3.20 -48.90 -6.42
N LEU A 49 -2.61 -49.08 -5.21
CA LEU A 49 -2.38 -47.96 -4.32
C LEU A 49 -1.38 -46.96 -4.92
N LEU A 50 -1.56 -45.71 -4.62
CA LEU A 50 -0.62 -44.67 -5.05
C LEU A 50 0.74 -44.92 -4.35
N GLN A 51 1.79 -44.98 -5.16
CA GLN A 51 3.16 -45.09 -4.66
C GLN A 51 3.73 -43.75 -4.17
N GLY A 52 3.08 -42.65 -4.53
CA GLY A 52 3.43 -41.30 -4.13
C GLY A 52 2.25 -40.35 -4.36
N MET A 53 2.21 -39.31 -3.57
CA MET A 53 1.24 -38.24 -3.69
C MET A 53 1.96 -36.96 -4.08
N THR A 54 1.53 -36.36 -5.18
CA THR A 54 2.01 -35.04 -5.58
C THR A 54 1.28 -33.98 -4.78
N VAL A 55 2.02 -33.22 -4.00
CA VAL A 55 1.50 -32.04 -3.30
C VAL A 55 1.74 -30.85 -4.19
N VAL A 56 0.68 -30.16 -4.55
CA VAL A 56 0.72 -28.94 -5.38
C VAL A 56 0.36 -27.73 -4.54
N ALA A 57 0.90 -26.57 -4.91
CA ALA A 57 0.46 -25.31 -4.33
C ALA A 57 -1.04 -25.09 -4.60
N PRO A 58 -1.79 -24.46 -3.69
CA PRO A 58 -3.17 -24.09 -3.94
C PRO A 58 -3.25 -23.19 -5.17
N PRO A 59 -4.39 -23.21 -5.91
CA PRO A 59 -4.56 -22.27 -7.00
C PRO A 59 -4.46 -20.83 -6.49
N PHE A 60 -3.81 -19.97 -7.26
CA PHE A 60 -3.72 -18.55 -6.94
C PHE A 60 -5.14 -17.95 -6.98
N ALA A 61 -5.52 -17.22 -5.93
CA ALA A 61 -6.79 -16.49 -5.92
C ALA A 61 -6.69 -15.38 -6.98
N LYS A 62 -7.42 -15.55 -8.10
CA LYS A 62 -7.57 -14.50 -9.10
C LYS A 62 -8.53 -13.46 -8.54
N ASP A 63 -8.00 -12.45 -7.89
CA ASP A 63 -8.77 -11.27 -7.53
C ASP A 63 -8.88 -10.35 -8.76
N GLU A 64 -10.04 -9.71 -8.97
CA GLU A 64 -10.26 -8.86 -10.16
C GLU A 64 -9.27 -7.68 -10.22
N GLN A 65 -8.68 -7.32 -9.09
CA GLN A 65 -7.68 -6.25 -8.99
C GLN A 65 -6.25 -6.66 -9.41
N HIS A 66 -5.99 -7.96 -9.59
CA HIS A 66 -4.65 -8.50 -9.86
C HIS A 66 -4.52 -9.18 -11.22
N GLN A 67 -5.42 -8.88 -12.17
CA GLN A 67 -5.47 -9.52 -13.50
C GLN A 67 -4.25 -9.26 -14.40
N GLU A 68 -3.41 -8.28 -14.08
CA GLU A 68 -2.32 -7.88 -14.98
C GLU A 68 -1.03 -8.70 -14.85
N PHE A 69 -0.89 -9.55 -13.82
CA PHE A 69 0.38 -10.24 -13.60
C PHE A 69 0.19 -11.75 -13.37
N GLU A 70 0.64 -12.57 -14.31
CA GLU A 70 0.89 -13.99 -14.07
C GLU A 70 2.10 -14.16 -13.12
N HIS A 71 1.87 -13.98 -11.84
CA HIS A 71 2.87 -14.27 -10.83
C HIS A 71 2.40 -15.46 -9.98
N GLY A 72 3.35 -16.26 -9.56
CA GLY A 72 3.12 -17.40 -8.69
C GLY A 72 3.51 -17.08 -7.25
N TYR A 73 3.27 -18.04 -6.38
CA TYR A 73 3.74 -17.96 -5.00
C TYR A 73 5.28 -17.86 -4.94
N HIS A 74 5.75 -17.06 -4.01
CA HIS A 74 7.14 -17.06 -3.61
C HIS A 74 7.37 -18.14 -2.55
N VAL A 75 8.38 -19.00 -2.77
CA VAL A 75 8.78 -19.98 -1.77
C VAL A 75 9.57 -19.27 -0.67
N GLN A 76 8.93 -19.03 0.46
CA GLN A 76 9.55 -18.35 1.59
C GLN A 76 10.47 -19.28 2.38
N LYS A 77 10.06 -20.54 2.54
CA LYS A 77 10.81 -21.54 3.30
C LYS A 77 10.48 -22.94 2.80
N ILE A 78 11.49 -23.77 2.66
CA ILE A 78 11.35 -25.23 2.50
C ILE A 78 11.75 -25.85 3.83
N SER A 79 10.83 -26.60 4.45
CA SER A 79 11.01 -27.17 5.78
C SER A 79 11.45 -28.62 5.78
N VAL A 80 11.58 -29.22 4.59
CA VAL A 80 11.92 -30.64 4.41
C VAL A 80 13.04 -30.85 3.41
N SER A 81 13.75 -31.94 3.54
CA SER A 81 14.81 -32.34 2.60
C SER A 81 14.41 -33.61 1.84
N ARG A 82 15.04 -33.83 0.67
CA ARG A 82 14.81 -35.02 -0.12
C ARG A 82 15.14 -36.30 0.69
N GLY A 83 14.22 -37.27 0.70
CA GLY A 83 14.37 -38.52 1.45
C GLY A 83 14.01 -38.44 2.93
N GLN A 84 13.62 -37.27 3.42
CA GLN A 84 13.16 -37.10 4.80
C GLN A 84 11.78 -37.72 5.00
N HIS A 85 11.61 -38.47 6.10
CA HIS A 85 10.30 -38.93 6.55
C HIS A 85 9.49 -37.75 7.10
N VAL A 86 8.22 -37.66 6.69
CA VAL A 86 7.30 -36.60 7.14
C VAL A 86 6.05 -37.24 7.70
N SER A 87 5.55 -36.72 8.81
CA SER A 87 4.28 -37.12 9.42
C SER A 87 3.12 -36.38 8.73
N ALA A 88 1.92 -36.94 8.85
CA ALA A 88 0.71 -36.23 8.41
C ALA A 88 0.58 -34.90 9.15
N GLY A 89 0.27 -33.84 8.45
CA GLY A 89 0.20 -32.47 8.99
C GLY A 89 1.53 -31.72 9.09
N ALA A 90 2.66 -32.35 8.72
CA ALA A 90 3.95 -31.65 8.69
C ALA A 90 3.99 -30.56 7.61
N THR A 91 4.53 -29.38 7.96
CA THR A 91 4.73 -28.29 7.01
C THR A 91 5.88 -28.62 6.06
N LEU A 92 5.61 -28.76 4.78
CA LEU A 92 6.61 -29.05 3.74
C LEU A 92 7.31 -27.79 3.26
N ALA A 93 6.52 -26.75 2.98
CA ALA A 93 7.01 -25.46 2.52
C ALA A 93 6.05 -24.35 3.00
N VAL A 94 6.58 -23.13 3.08
CA VAL A 94 5.79 -21.93 3.30
C VAL A 94 5.85 -21.13 2.01
N LEU A 95 4.67 -20.86 1.47
CA LEU A 95 4.46 -20.07 0.26
C LEU A 95 3.86 -18.73 0.66
N ALA A 96 4.34 -17.65 0.06
CA ALA A 96 3.84 -16.32 0.29
C ALA A 96 3.43 -15.66 -1.03
N ASP A 97 2.37 -14.88 -0.97
CA ASP A 97 2.02 -13.92 -2.00
C ASP A 97 2.61 -12.56 -1.61
N HIS A 98 3.34 -11.94 -2.53
CA HIS A 98 3.96 -10.64 -2.31
C HIS A 98 3.33 -9.53 -3.15
N CYS A 99 2.20 -9.77 -3.80
CA CYS A 99 1.51 -8.79 -4.64
C CYS A 99 0.93 -7.67 -3.80
N GLU A 100 0.45 -8.01 -2.62
CA GLU A 100 -0.06 -7.07 -1.65
C GLU A 100 0.65 -7.30 -0.32
N LEU A 101 1.19 -6.24 0.22
CA LEU A 101 1.80 -6.22 1.55
C LEU A 101 0.92 -5.35 2.46
N TYR A 102 0.99 -5.62 3.75
CA TYR A 102 0.42 -4.74 4.75
C TYR A 102 1.53 -3.95 5.42
N LEU A 103 1.36 -2.64 5.43
CA LEU A 103 2.22 -1.76 6.19
C LEU A 103 1.61 -1.61 7.57
N GLU A 104 2.32 -2.14 8.56
CA GLU A 104 1.98 -2.00 9.96
C GLU A 104 2.70 -0.78 10.52
N GLY A 105 1.93 0.18 11.00
CA GLY A 105 2.41 1.39 11.64
C GLY A 105 2.12 1.38 13.13
N ASN A 106 3.01 2.02 13.90
CA ASN A 106 2.83 2.26 15.32
C ASN A 106 2.59 3.75 15.51
N ALA A 107 1.46 4.13 16.07
CA ALA A 107 1.13 5.50 16.43
C ALA A 107 1.00 5.64 17.94
N PHE A 108 1.39 6.80 18.46
CA PHE A 108 1.23 7.09 19.87
C PHE A 108 -0.21 7.53 20.19
N GLU A 109 -0.62 7.34 21.43
CA GLU A 109 -1.97 7.69 21.91
C GLU A 109 -2.34 9.16 21.62
N GLN A 110 -1.37 10.07 21.69
CA GLN A 110 -1.58 11.49 21.34
C GLN A 110 -1.93 11.74 19.87
N ASP A 111 -1.58 10.82 18.97
CA ASP A 111 -1.84 10.92 17.53
C ASP A 111 -3.10 10.14 17.11
N ALA A 112 -3.72 9.43 18.07
CA ALA A 112 -4.86 8.54 17.82
C ALA A 112 -6.05 9.28 17.21
N GLU A 113 -6.38 10.47 17.74
CA GLU A 113 -7.50 11.26 17.26
C GLU A 113 -7.30 11.72 15.81
N ARG A 114 -6.10 12.22 15.50
CA ARG A 114 -5.72 12.67 14.14
C ARG A 114 -5.74 11.53 13.14
N LEU A 115 -5.19 10.38 13.54
CA LEU A 115 -5.16 9.19 12.69
C LEU A 115 -6.58 8.64 12.47
N THR A 116 -7.41 8.65 13.49
CA THR A 116 -8.82 8.25 13.41
C THR A 116 -9.59 9.18 12.48
N GLN A 117 -9.37 10.50 12.60
CA GLN A 117 -9.99 11.47 11.71
C GLN A 117 -9.53 11.25 10.26
N ALA A 118 -8.23 11.14 10.01
CA ALA A 118 -7.70 10.90 8.68
C ALA A 118 -8.25 9.60 8.06
N ALA A 119 -8.40 8.54 8.85
CA ALA A 119 -9.02 7.29 8.42
C ALA A 119 -10.51 7.46 8.10
N LYS A 120 -11.25 8.17 8.94
CA LYS A 120 -12.70 8.44 8.76
C LYS A 120 -12.98 9.29 7.53
N GLU A 121 -12.17 10.30 7.30
CA GLU A 121 -12.27 11.18 6.12
C GLU A 121 -11.71 10.52 4.84
N GLY A 122 -11.06 9.35 4.97
CA GLY A 122 -10.46 8.63 3.85
C GLY A 122 -9.29 9.35 3.21
N TRP A 123 -8.56 10.15 4.00
CA TRP A 123 -7.40 10.90 3.50
C TRP A 123 -6.26 9.97 3.13
N ASP A 124 -5.56 10.33 2.04
CA ASP A 124 -4.38 9.61 1.61
C ASP A 124 -3.17 9.95 2.49
N MET A 125 -2.54 8.93 3.02
CA MET A 125 -1.27 9.05 3.75
C MET A 125 -0.12 8.81 2.80
N LYS A 126 1.00 9.50 3.00
CA LYS A 126 2.21 9.30 2.20
C LYS A 126 3.15 8.35 2.93
N ALA A 127 3.39 7.17 2.35
CA ALA A 127 4.37 6.22 2.84
C ALA A 127 5.62 6.26 1.96
N VAL A 128 6.79 6.43 2.58
CA VAL A 128 8.10 6.46 1.91
C VAL A 128 9.04 5.45 2.55
N PRO A 129 9.94 4.79 1.79
CA PRO A 129 10.99 3.98 2.38
C PRO A 129 11.83 4.83 3.35
N ALA A 130 12.19 4.27 4.51
CA ALA A 130 12.93 5.01 5.54
C ALA A 130 14.30 5.56 5.05
N ALA A 131 14.90 4.92 4.05
CA ALA A 131 16.12 5.38 3.37
C ALA A 131 15.84 6.29 2.16
N GLY A 132 14.57 6.63 1.88
CA GLY A 132 14.16 7.43 0.73
C GLY A 132 13.95 8.91 1.07
N ASN A 133 14.06 9.77 0.06
CA ASN A 133 13.67 11.17 0.20
C ASN A 133 12.19 11.32 -0.18
N PRO A 134 11.33 11.88 0.69
CA PRO A 134 9.91 12.12 0.39
C PRO A 134 9.66 12.93 -0.89
N SER A 135 10.60 13.81 -1.23
CA SER A 135 10.51 14.69 -2.40
C SER A 135 10.81 14.02 -3.75
N ASN A 136 11.37 12.81 -3.76
CA ASN A 136 11.82 12.13 -4.99
C ASN A 136 10.75 11.29 -5.69
N GLY A 137 9.46 11.51 -5.47
CA GLY A 137 8.38 10.78 -6.14
C GLY A 137 8.25 9.30 -5.75
N GLN A 138 8.99 8.84 -4.73
CA GLN A 138 8.92 7.47 -4.21
C GLN A 138 7.79 7.26 -3.19
N ALA A 139 7.10 8.34 -2.82
CA ALA A 139 5.98 8.27 -1.90
C ALA A 139 4.80 7.48 -2.52
N GLN A 140 4.27 6.54 -1.75
CA GLN A 140 3.02 5.86 -2.07
C GLN A 140 1.89 6.52 -1.30
N GLN A 141 0.78 6.79 -1.99
CA GLN A 141 -0.44 7.26 -1.35
C GLN A 141 -1.24 6.04 -0.92
N LEU A 142 -1.46 5.89 0.36
CA LEU A 142 -2.11 4.74 0.97
C LEU A 142 -3.22 5.21 1.91
N LYS A 143 -4.25 4.39 2.06
CA LYS A 143 -5.34 4.62 3.01
C LYS A 143 -5.22 3.68 4.19
N VAL A 144 -5.66 4.15 5.35
CA VAL A 144 -5.79 3.29 6.53
C VAL A 144 -6.89 2.27 6.27
N LEU A 145 -6.56 1.02 6.41
CA LEU A 145 -7.50 -0.11 6.37
C LEU A 145 -8.14 -0.35 7.74
N TYR A 146 -7.30 -0.36 8.76
CA TYR A 146 -7.71 -0.76 10.10
C TYR A 146 -6.86 -0.05 11.16
N LEU A 147 -7.49 0.34 12.22
CA LEU A 147 -6.88 0.85 13.45
C LEU A 147 -7.13 -0.18 14.55
N ALA A 148 -6.10 -0.57 15.27
CA ALA A 148 -6.25 -1.51 16.38
C ALA A 148 -6.99 -0.86 17.55
N ASP A 149 -7.97 -1.58 18.11
CA ASP A 149 -8.76 -1.12 19.26
C ASP A 149 -7.99 -1.20 20.58
N ARG A 150 -6.76 -1.73 20.53
CA ARG A 150 -5.94 -1.95 21.72
C ARG A 150 -4.64 -1.16 21.65
N VAL A 151 -4.37 -0.45 22.75
CA VAL A 151 -3.08 0.18 23.00
C VAL A 151 -2.15 -0.82 23.70
N GLU A 152 -0.91 -0.93 23.25
CA GLU A 152 0.10 -1.75 23.91
C GLU A 152 0.56 -1.10 25.23
N PRO A 153 0.46 -1.80 26.36
CA PRO A 153 0.76 -1.19 27.66
C PRO A 153 2.20 -0.71 27.81
N ASN A 154 3.16 -1.37 27.15
CA ASN A 154 4.59 -1.09 27.30
C ASN A 154 5.03 0.12 26.45
N SER A 155 4.58 0.18 25.21
CA SER A 155 4.95 1.22 24.24
C SER A 155 4.00 2.42 24.27
N ARG A 156 2.78 2.25 24.81
CA ARG A 156 1.66 3.20 24.70
C ARG A 156 1.36 3.56 23.25
N ALA A 157 1.64 2.63 22.34
CA ALA A 157 1.36 2.74 20.94
C ALA A 157 0.17 1.83 20.57
N PHE A 158 -0.55 2.20 19.54
CA PHE A 158 -1.52 1.34 18.90
C PHE A 158 -1.12 1.10 17.46
N HIS A 159 -1.51 -0.05 16.94
CA HIS A 159 -1.17 -0.45 15.58
C HIS A 159 -2.22 0.06 14.60
N PHE A 160 -1.78 0.44 13.42
CA PHE A 160 -2.64 0.69 12.29
C PHE A 160 -2.08 -0.01 11.05
N TYR A 161 -2.97 -0.35 10.14
CA TYR A 161 -2.63 -1.13 8.97
C TYR A 161 -3.08 -0.42 7.70
N MET A 162 -2.22 -0.44 6.69
CA MET A 162 -2.50 0.09 5.36
C MET A 162 -2.16 -0.97 4.32
N SER A 163 -2.98 -1.11 3.27
CA SER A 163 -2.64 -1.94 2.13
C SER A 163 -1.55 -1.25 1.30
N LEU A 164 -0.49 -1.98 0.99
CA LEU A 164 0.62 -1.55 0.16
C LEU A 164 0.68 -2.45 -1.08
N PRO A 165 0.07 -2.04 -2.19
CA PRO A 165 0.21 -2.76 -3.45
C PRO A 165 1.67 -2.84 -3.86
N ASN A 166 2.13 -4.05 -4.15
CA ASN A 166 3.51 -4.30 -4.52
C ASN A 166 3.63 -4.55 -6.02
N LYS A 167 4.76 -4.15 -6.59
CA LYS A 167 5.04 -4.31 -8.02
C LYS A 167 6.34 -5.06 -8.22
N ILE A 168 6.38 -5.84 -9.30
CA ILE A 168 7.60 -6.49 -9.74
C ILE A 168 8.56 -5.38 -10.22
N ALA A 169 9.72 -5.29 -9.59
CA ALA A 169 10.79 -4.37 -9.96
C ALA A 169 11.79 -4.99 -10.92
N ARG A 170 11.93 -6.31 -10.86
CA ARG A 170 12.82 -7.08 -11.73
C ARG A 170 12.17 -8.41 -12.06
N ASP A 171 12.12 -8.75 -13.34
CA ASP A 171 11.67 -10.05 -13.84
C ASP A 171 12.70 -10.54 -14.87
N THR A 172 13.38 -11.62 -14.57
CA THR A 172 14.42 -12.18 -15.43
C THR A 172 14.30 -13.68 -15.49
N THR A 173 14.42 -14.25 -16.69
CA THR A 173 14.45 -15.68 -16.90
C THR A 173 15.87 -16.10 -17.31
N SER A 174 16.43 -17.09 -16.64
CA SER A 174 17.70 -17.71 -16.97
C SER A 174 17.61 -19.22 -16.73
N ASP A 175 18.08 -20.03 -17.67
CA ASP A 175 18.09 -21.49 -17.57
C ASP A 175 16.72 -22.10 -17.20
N ASP A 176 15.64 -21.65 -17.86
CA ASP A 176 14.26 -22.03 -17.60
C ASP A 176 13.74 -21.68 -16.18
N HIS A 177 14.49 -20.87 -15.44
CA HIS A 177 14.06 -20.38 -14.12
C HIS A 177 13.73 -18.89 -14.18
N ARG A 178 12.59 -18.52 -13.63
CA ARG A 178 12.12 -17.14 -13.52
C ARG A 178 12.52 -16.57 -12.16
N PHE A 179 13.23 -15.43 -12.18
CA PHE A 179 13.67 -14.71 -10.98
C PHE A 179 12.91 -13.40 -10.89
N ILE A 180 12.09 -13.27 -9.86
CA ILE A 180 11.25 -12.09 -9.61
C ILE A 180 11.85 -11.31 -8.45
N GLY A 181 12.06 -10.02 -8.64
CA GLY A 181 12.40 -9.08 -7.59
C GLY A 181 11.25 -8.10 -7.35
N TRP A 182 10.75 -8.05 -6.14
CA TRP A 182 9.69 -7.15 -5.74
C TRP A 182 10.22 -5.76 -5.35
N LYS A 183 9.42 -4.72 -5.59
CA LYS A 183 9.75 -3.34 -5.22
C LYS A 183 9.85 -3.17 -3.70
N TYR A 184 8.92 -3.72 -2.97
CA TYR A 184 8.90 -3.72 -1.52
C TYR A 184 9.11 -5.13 -0.98
N ARG A 185 9.79 -5.22 0.16
CA ARG A 185 10.11 -6.49 0.82
C ARG A 185 9.50 -6.55 2.20
N PRO A 186 8.94 -7.69 2.63
CA PRO A 186 8.54 -7.89 4.01
C PRO A 186 9.67 -7.53 4.98
N GLY A 187 9.36 -6.81 6.06
CA GLY A 187 10.35 -6.31 7.02
C GLY A 187 11.02 -4.99 6.65
N GLN A 188 10.74 -4.43 5.47
CA GLN A 188 11.24 -3.12 5.07
C GLN A 188 10.59 -2.03 5.94
N ARG A 189 11.39 -1.10 6.45
CA ARG A 189 10.89 0.04 7.21
C ARG A 189 10.45 1.17 6.28
N MET A 190 9.31 1.75 6.61
CA MET A 190 8.75 2.90 5.91
C MET A 190 8.43 4.02 6.91
N GLN A 191 8.51 5.25 6.45
CA GLN A 191 8.02 6.41 7.16
C GLN A 191 6.66 6.78 6.60
N VAL A 192 5.68 6.96 7.48
CA VAL A 192 4.32 7.36 7.11
C VAL A 192 4.11 8.80 7.53
N LEU A 193 3.71 9.63 6.58
CA LEU A 193 3.30 11.02 6.80
C LEU A 193 1.78 11.06 6.83
N ILE A 194 1.25 11.45 7.97
CA ILE A 194 -0.19 11.53 8.22
C ILE A 194 -0.62 12.98 7.99
N PRO A 195 -1.60 13.26 7.11
CA PRO A 195 -2.16 14.59 7.00
C PRO A 195 -2.91 14.94 8.30
N ILE A 196 -2.64 16.10 8.84
CA ILE A 196 -3.27 16.57 10.08
C ILE A 196 -4.40 17.55 9.84
N GLU A 197 -4.38 18.19 8.67
CA GLU A 197 -5.38 19.18 8.28
C GLU A 197 -5.42 19.31 6.75
N ARG A 198 -6.55 19.64 6.20
CA ARG A 198 -6.76 19.90 4.78
C ARG A 198 -7.45 21.24 4.63
N TRP A 199 -6.84 22.13 3.90
CA TRP A 199 -7.44 23.40 3.54
C TRP A 199 -7.88 23.34 2.08
N GLU A 200 -9.13 23.72 1.84
CA GLU A 200 -9.70 23.81 0.49
C GLU A 200 -9.73 25.28 0.05
N ASP A 201 -9.62 25.49 -1.27
CA ASP A 201 -9.72 26.81 -1.90
C ASP A 201 -8.72 27.86 -1.36
N GLN A 202 -7.54 27.45 -0.93
CA GLN A 202 -6.50 28.34 -0.42
C GLN A 202 -5.45 28.64 -1.50
N VAL A 203 -4.88 29.84 -1.42
CA VAL A 203 -3.74 30.21 -2.26
C VAL A 203 -2.45 29.68 -1.64
N VAL A 204 -1.74 28.84 -2.39
CA VAL A 204 -0.45 28.27 -1.96
C VAL A 204 0.64 28.81 -2.83
N LEU A 205 1.66 29.43 -2.21
CA LEU A 205 2.82 30.00 -2.90
C LEU A 205 4.12 29.38 -2.37
N PRO A 206 5.15 29.26 -3.22
CA PRO A 206 6.50 28.97 -2.72
C PRO A 206 6.98 30.07 -1.75
N VAL A 207 7.81 29.68 -0.79
CA VAL A 207 8.38 30.62 0.20
C VAL A 207 9.09 31.80 -0.46
N ASP A 208 9.74 31.58 -1.62
CA ASP A 208 10.42 32.61 -2.40
C ASP A 208 9.49 33.65 -3.03
N GLY A 209 8.21 33.34 -3.14
CA GLY A 209 7.16 34.25 -3.62
C GLY A 209 6.59 35.17 -2.54
N VAL A 210 7.03 34.98 -1.29
CA VAL A 210 6.47 35.66 -0.13
C VAL A 210 7.57 36.36 0.63
N VAL A 211 7.36 37.61 1.04
CA VAL A 211 8.32 38.39 1.84
C VAL A 211 7.66 38.90 3.11
N GLN A 212 8.38 38.79 4.22
CA GLN A 212 7.94 39.32 5.50
C GLN A 212 8.68 40.63 5.79
N GLU A 213 7.93 41.63 6.23
CA GLU A 213 8.46 42.92 6.69
C GLU A 213 7.81 43.32 8.01
N GLY A 214 8.58 43.25 9.09
CA GLY A 214 8.06 43.43 10.44
C GLY A 214 7.02 42.36 10.79
N ALA A 215 5.84 42.77 11.15
CA ALA A 215 4.72 41.87 11.46
C ALA A 215 3.86 41.49 10.25
N GLU A 216 4.09 42.13 9.12
CA GLU A 216 3.24 41.93 7.93
C GLU A 216 3.94 41.08 6.88
N THR A 217 3.15 40.31 6.15
CA THR A 217 3.59 39.46 5.05
C THR A 217 3.01 39.97 3.74
N TYR A 218 3.82 39.94 2.70
CA TYR A 218 3.47 40.50 1.40
C TYR A 218 3.78 39.53 0.28
N VAL A 219 2.93 39.62 -0.75
CA VAL A 219 3.13 39.01 -2.08
C VAL A 219 3.13 40.10 -3.17
N PHE A 220 3.61 39.76 -4.35
CA PHE A 220 3.65 40.65 -5.49
C PHE A 220 2.68 40.22 -6.56
N LYS A 221 1.60 41.01 -6.76
CA LYS A 221 0.57 40.77 -7.75
C LYS A 221 0.85 41.60 -8.99
N GLN A 222 0.74 41.00 -10.17
CA GLN A 222 0.88 41.74 -11.45
C GLN A 222 -0.40 42.51 -11.77
N ILE A 223 -0.24 43.78 -12.06
CA ILE A 223 -1.30 44.66 -12.59
C ILE A 223 -0.72 45.35 -13.84
N GLY A 224 -1.27 45.00 -15.00
CA GLY A 224 -0.69 45.43 -16.26
C GLY A 224 0.74 44.90 -16.43
N ASN A 225 1.71 45.81 -16.58
CA ASN A 225 3.13 45.45 -16.75
C ASN A 225 3.97 45.68 -15.48
N GLN A 226 3.34 45.86 -14.34
CA GLN A 226 4.02 46.14 -13.07
C GLN A 226 3.57 45.20 -11.97
N PHE A 227 4.47 44.93 -11.02
CA PHE A 227 4.18 44.19 -9.82
C PHE A 227 3.84 45.15 -8.66
N HIS A 228 2.73 44.88 -8.02
CA HIS A 228 2.25 45.65 -6.87
C HIS A 228 2.30 44.78 -5.60
N ARG A 229 2.83 45.38 -4.54
CA ARG A 229 2.89 44.75 -3.23
C ARG A 229 1.48 44.67 -2.62
N VAL A 230 1.09 43.50 -2.15
CA VAL A 230 -0.19 43.22 -1.48
C VAL A 230 0.09 42.56 -0.15
N ALA A 231 -0.47 43.10 0.92
CA ALA A 231 -0.43 42.47 2.24
C ALA A 231 -1.34 41.23 2.25
N VAL A 232 -0.88 40.16 2.86
CA VAL A 232 -1.62 38.88 2.96
C VAL A 232 -1.53 38.32 4.35
N HIS A 233 -2.57 37.57 4.73
CA HIS A 233 -2.55 36.80 5.97
C HIS A 233 -2.03 35.39 5.70
N VAL A 234 -1.00 34.97 6.46
CA VAL A 234 -0.41 33.64 6.36
C VAL A 234 -1.13 32.72 7.33
N GLN A 235 -1.83 31.72 6.83
CA GLN A 235 -2.49 30.70 7.61
C GLN A 235 -1.50 29.59 8.05
N TYR A 236 -0.60 29.20 7.13
CA TYR A 236 0.41 28.19 7.41
C TYR A 236 1.67 28.45 6.61
N ARG A 237 2.82 28.08 7.14
CA ARG A 237 4.12 28.16 6.48
C ARG A 237 5.02 27.01 6.87
N ASP A 238 5.59 26.34 5.90
CA ASP A 238 6.68 25.40 6.09
C ASP A 238 7.96 25.87 5.39
N LYS A 239 8.92 24.98 5.17
CA LYS A 239 10.21 25.31 4.56
C LYS A 239 10.10 25.61 3.05
N ASP A 240 9.10 25.10 2.36
CA ASP A 240 8.94 25.12 0.90
C ASP A 240 7.73 25.96 0.47
N TRP A 241 6.65 25.98 1.26
CA TRP A 241 5.35 26.52 0.91
C TRP A 241 4.75 27.45 1.97
N VAL A 242 3.94 28.37 1.52
CA VAL A 242 3.13 29.28 2.36
C VAL A 242 1.68 29.19 1.89
N VAL A 243 0.77 28.90 2.83
CA VAL A 243 -0.68 28.94 2.62
C VAL A 243 -1.19 30.31 3.04
N ILE A 244 -1.88 30.98 2.16
CA ILE A 244 -2.40 32.33 2.32
C ILE A 244 -3.91 32.27 2.37
N GLU A 245 -4.49 32.86 3.39
CA GLU A 245 -5.92 33.11 3.44
C GLU A 245 -6.27 34.13 2.35
N ASP A 246 -7.10 33.70 1.39
CA ASP A 246 -7.42 34.56 0.24
C ASP A 246 -8.76 35.25 0.45
N ASP A 247 -8.70 36.56 0.68
CA ASP A 247 -9.86 37.47 0.73
C ASP A 247 -10.40 37.83 -0.67
N GLY A 248 -10.08 37.03 -1.69
CA GLY A 248 -10.43 37.29 -3.10
C GLY A 248 -9.46 38.26 -3.81
N LEU A 249 -8.38 38.65 -3.16
CA LEU A 249 -7.40 39.58 -3.72
C LEU A 249 -6.46 38.97 -4.76
N LEU A 250 -6.20 37.65 -4.63
CA LEU A 250 -5.20 36.91 -5.39
C LEU A 250 -5.80 35.94 -6.40
N VAL A 251 -6.98 35.39 -6.13
CA VAL A 251 -7.67 34.43 -7.03
C VAL A 251 -7.85 35.01 -8.43
N GLY A 252 -7.45 34.25 -9.44
CA GLY A 252 -7.52 34.65 -10.85
C GLY A 252 -6.53 35.78 -11.25
N ARG A 253 -5.53 36.05 -10.41
CA ARG A 253 -4.48 37.03 -10.66
C ARG A 253 -3.12 36.39 -10.83
N MET A 254 -2.25 37.02 -11.58
CA MET A 254 -0.86 36.61 -11.70
C MET A 254 -0.08 37.09 -10.47
N VAL A 255 0.56 36.18 -9.76
CA VAL A 255 1.37 36.43 -8.56
C VAL A 255 2.80 35.95 -8.81
N ALA A 256 3.78 36.70 -8.34
CA ALA A 256 5.18 36.29 -8.41
C ALA A 256 5.41 35.06 -7.48
N VAL A 257 5.90 33.98 -8.04
CA VAL A 257 6.21 32.73 -7.30
C VAL A 257 7.65 32.67 -6.80
N ALA A 258 8.50 33.65 -7.21
CA ALA A 258 9.89 33.76 -6.78
C ALA A 258 10.34 35.23 -6.84
N GLY A 259 11.40 35.56 -6.11
CA GLY A 259 11.99 36.88 -6.16
C GLY A 259 11.26 37.98 -5.36
N ALA A 260 10.36 37.61 -4.45
CA ALA A 260 9.61 38.57 -3.65
C ALA A 260 10.53 39.46 -2.79
N TYR A 261 11.60 38.90 -2.25
CA TYR A 261 12.59 39.68 -1.49
C TYR A 261 13.29 40.75 -2.34
N GLN A 262 13.71 40.41 -3.57
CA GLN A 262 14.36 41.32 -4.49
C GLN A 262 13.41 42.43 -4.91
N MET A 263 12.14 42.13 -5.17
CA MET A 263 11.11 43.14 -5.49
C MET A 263 10.87 44.06 -4.32
N GLN A 264 10.84 43.56 -3.10
CA GLN A 264 10.72 44.35 -1.88
C GLN A 264 11.91 45.33 -1.71
N LEU A 265 13.14 44.81 -1.91
CA LEU A 265 14.34 45.64 -1.87
C LEU A 265 14.32 46.76 -2.92
N ALA A 266 13.93 46.46 -4.15
CA ALA A 266 13.79 47.44 -5.24
C ALA A 266 12.77 48.53 -4.90
N LEU A 267 11.64 48.17 -4.27
CA LEU A 267 10.64 49.13 -3.81
C LEU A 267 11.18 50.04 -2.71
N LYS A 268 11.92 49.50 -1.75
CA LYS A 268 12.55 50.27 -0.66
C LYS A 268 13.57 51.25 -1.22
N ASN A 269 14.41 50.86 -2.15
CA ASN A 269 15.40 51.71 -2.78
C ASN A 269 14.73 52.86 -3.60
N LYS A 270 13.62 52.56 -4.21
CA LYS A 270 12.84 53.58 -4.94
C LYS A 270 12.11 54.54 -4.00
N ALA A 271 11.64 54.10 -2.84
CA ALA A 271 10.93 54.91 -1.85
C ALA A 271 11.88 55.71 -0.96
N GLY A 272 13.11 55.20 -0.75
CA GLY A 272 14.13 55.83 0.08
C GLY A 272 14.90 56.99 -0.59
N GLY A 273 14.41 57.51 -1.72
CA GLY A 273 15.00 58.62 -2.51
C GLY A 273 16.50 58.43 -2.64
N GLY A 274 16.98 58.02 -3.79
CA GLY A 274 18.41 57.77 -4.01
C GLY A 274 19.25 58.86 -3.37
N ILE A 275 20.11 58.44 -2.45
CA ILE A 275 21.25 59.29 -2.01
C ILE A 275 22.04 59.47 -3.29
N ASP A 276 21.96 60.72 -3.85
CA ASP A 276 22.76 61.12 -4.98
C ASP A 276 24.24 61.04 -4.55
N PRO A 277 25.05 60.14 -5.11
CA PRO A 277 26.44 59.99 -4.75
C PRO A 277 27.29 61.23 -5.06
N HIS A 278 26.71 62.26 -5.72
CA HIS A 278 27.36 63.47 -6.17
C HIS A 278 26.97 64.73 -5.40
N ALA A 279 26.19 64.68 -4.32
CA ALA A 279 25.80 65.85 -3.50
C ALA A 279 26.89 66.31 -2.51
N GLY A 280 28.16 66.04 -2.77
CA GLY A 280 29.24 66.32 -1.82
C GLY A 280 30.50 66.99 -2.36
N HIS A 281 30.49 67.67 -3.51
CA HIS A 281 31.61 68.48 -3.98
C HIS A 281 31.16 69.84 -4.46
N THR A 282 31.04 70.75 -3.50
CA THR A 282 31.15 72.19 -3.80
C THR A 282 32.42 72.70 -3.21
N HIS A 283 33.31 73.13 -4.05
CA HIS A 283 34.52 73.91 -3.71
C HIS A 283 34.18 75.29 -3.14
#